data_555cd83bf77eab7994712400a46d39af
#
_entry.id   555cd83bf77eab7994712400a46d39af
#
_cell.length_a   1.000
_cell.length_b   1.000
_cell.length_c   1.000
_cell.angle_alpha   90.00
_cell.angle_beta   90.00
_cell.angle_gamma   90.00
#
_symmetry.space_group_name_H-M   'P 1'
#
loop_
_entity.id
_entity.type
_entity.pdbx_description
1 polymer ?
#
loop_
_entity_poly.entity_id
_entity_poly.type
_entity_poly.pdbx_seq_one_letter_code
_entity_poly.pdbx_strand_id
1 'polypeptide(L)'
;HDVDGKHYANPAEMSDRILVASETTGIGLTHLPVLYRFGGFGSIEPSFQQGRFIHEPDEFVRLLEKLFPSFEKHLFRRLGMAPHSLRAVSPGLLSKVLPEFKRLCPGAPLHLHISEQTSEVEECLEWSGLRPVQWLFENLEPDSNWCLIHATHLDSQERRTLAESEVTVGLCPTTEANLGDGIFPMQEFMEEGGGFGIGSDSHVSISPSEELRWLEYQQRLLQRQRNLLCGESGMSTGRYLYEQALAGGSRALGFG
;
A
#
# COMPACT_ATOMS: atom_id res chain seq x y z
N HIS A 1 6.35 -10.83 -16.29
CA HIS A 1 7.57 -11.51 -16.76
C HIS A 1 7.73 -12.86 -16.06
N ASP A 2 8.46 -13.79 -16.68
CA ASP A 2 8.85 -15.05 -16.05
C ASP A 2 9.98 -14.86 -15.02
N VAL A 3 10.48 -15.96 -14.45
CA VAL A 3 11.55 -15.90 -13.43
C VAL A 3 12.88 -15.36 -13.96
N ASP A 4 13.10 -15.44 -15.26
CA ASP A 4 14.30 -14.94 -15.94
C ASP A 4 14.11 -13.51 -16.47
N GLY A 5 12.99 -12.85 -16.20
CA GLY A 5 12.67 -11.50 -16.68
C GLY A 5 12.20 -11.45 -18.14
N LYS A 6 11.85 -12.59 -18.75
CA LYS A 6 11.30 -12.60 -20.10
C LYS A 6 9.82 -12.30 -20.09
N HIS A 7 9.37 -11.53 -21.09
CA HIS A 7 7.94 -11.24 -21.23
C HIS A 7 7.15 -12.51 -21.53
N TYR A 8 6.00 -12.68 -20.85
CA TYR A 8 5.01 -13.66 -21.29
C TYR A 8 4.42 -13.25 -22.65
N ALA A 9 4.01 -14.21 -23.46
CA ALA A 9 3.29 -13.94 -24.70
C ALA A 9 2.01 -13.14 -24.46
N ASN A 10 1.33 -13.41 -23.33
CA ASN A 10 0.24 -12.61 -22.82
C ASN A 10 0.77 -11.71 -21.68
N PRO A 11 0.86 -10.39 -21.83
CA PRO A 11 1.34 -9.51 -20.77
C PRO A 11 0.45 -9.53 -19.51
N ALA A 12 -0.82 -9.94 -19.61
CA ALA A 12 -1.73 -10.08 -18.48
C ALA A 12 -1.73 -11.49 -17.83
N GLU A 13 -0.83 -12.40 -18.23
CA GLU A 13 -0.84 -13.81 -17.79
C GLU A 13 -0.98 -13.96 -16.26
N MET A 14 -0.17 -13.23 -15.49
CA MET A 14 -0.22 -13.30 -14.02
C MET A 14 -1.54 -12.74 -13.46
N SER A 15 -2.01 -11.65 -14.02
CA SER A 15 -3.30 -11.05 -13.65
C SER A 15 -4.47 -11.98 -13.96
N ASP A 16 -4.45 -12.63 -15.11
CA ASP A 16 -5.48 -13.61 -15.51
C ASP A 16 -5.51 -14.80 -14.53
N ARG A 17 -4.36 -15.26 -14.03
CA ARG A 17 -4.29 -16.31 -13.01
C ARG A 17 -4.91 -15.88 -11.68
N ILE A 18 -4.67 -14.65 -11.25
CA ILE A 18 -5.28 -14.07 -10.04
C ILE A 18 -6.80 -13.94 -10.21
N LEU A 19 -7.27 -13.50 -11.39
CA LEU A 19 -8.69 -13.42 -11.71
C LEU A 19 -9.36 -14.80 -11.60
N VAL A 20 -8.77 -15.83 -12.21
CA VAL A 20 -9.28 -17.22 -12.13
C VAL A 20 -9.31 -17.72 -10.69
N ALA A 21 -8.27 -17.44 -9.89
CA ALA A 21 -8.25 -17.81 -8.48
C ALA A 21 -9.38 -17.14 -7.68
N SER A 22 -9.61 -15.83 -7.89
CA SER A 22 -10.72 -15.08 -7.29
C SER A 22 -12.08 -15.68 -7.68
N GLU A 23 -12.29 -16.02 -8.95
CA GLU A 23 -13.52 -16.68 -9.43
C GLU A 23 -13.72 -18.05 -8.77
N THR A 24 -12.66 -18.85 -8.71
CA THR A 24 -12.74 -20.21 -8.17
C THR A 24 -13.07 -20.21 -6.66
N THR A 25 -12.54 -19.24 -5.92
CA THR A 25 -12.76 -19.13 -4.47
C THR A 25 -13.98 -18.30 -4.11
N GLY A 26 -14.50 -17.49 -5.03
CA GLY A 26 -15.61 -16.57 -4.78
C GLY A 26 -15.24 -15.36 -3.94
N ILE A 27 -13.93 -15.07 -3.74
CA ILE A 27 -13.47 -13.90 -2.99
C ILE A 27 -13.52 -12.63 -3.85
N GLY A 28 -13.90 -11.49 -3.25
CA GLY A 28 -13.78 -10.19 -3.89
C GLY A 28 -12.31 -9.84 -4.15
N LEU A 29 -12.06 -9.07 -5.21
CA LEU A 29 -10.69 -8.76 -5.64
C LEU A 29 -10.54 -7.27 -5.99
N THR A 30 -9.63 -6.59 -5.32
CA THR A 30 -9.01 -5.37 -5.83
C THR A 30 -7.64 -5.72 -6.38
N HIS A 31 -7.53 -5.75 -7.70
CA HIS A 31 -6.29 -6.10 -8.38
C HIS A 31 -5.45 -4.85 -8.62
N LEU A 32 -4.21 -4.89 -8.15
CA LEU A 32 -3.27 -3.76 -8.17
C LEU A 32 -2.02 -4.16 -8.95
N PRO A 33 -1.99 -4.07 -10.29
CA PRO A 33 -0.75 -4.23 -11.04
C PRO A 33 0.31 -3.27 -10.50
N VAL A 34 1.54 -3.78 -10.33
CA VAL A 34 2.62 -3.03 -9.69
C VAL A 34 3.49 -2.36 -10.74
N LEU A 35 3.63 -1.04 -10.66
CA LEU A 35 4.58 -0.27 -11.44
C LEU A 35 5.94 -0.28 -10.74
N TYR A 36 6.92 -0.92 -11.37
CA TYR A 36 8.30 -1.04 -10.87
C TYR A 36 9.26 -0.76 -12.01
N ARG A 37 10.21 0.16 -11.85
CA ARG A 37 11.17 0.49 -12.93
C ARG A 37 12.61 0.62 -12.45
N PHE A 38 12.84 1.12 -11.24
CA PHE A 38 14.17 1.47 -10.75
C PHE A 38 14.56 0.66 -9.51
N GLY A 39 15.87 0.49 -9.30
CA GLY A 39 16.42 -0.25 -8.17
C GLY A 39 16.60 0.56 -6.90
N GLY A 40 16.39 1.89 -6.95
CA GLY A 40 16.56 2.80 -5.82
C GLY A 40 16.25 4.25 -6.18
N PHE A 41 16.30 5.13 -5.18
CA PHE A 41 16.09 6.57 -5.37
C PHE A 41 17.04 7.17 -6.41
N GLY A 42 16.58 8.22 -7.12
CA GLY A 42 17.37 8.86 -8.17
C GLY A 42 17.47 8.07 -9.47
N SER A 43 16.55 7.12 -9.68
CA SER A 43 16.48 6.30 -10.90
C SER A 43 17.68 5.36 -11.07
N ILE A 44 18.14 4.77 -9.97
CA ILE A 44 19.21 3.76 -10.00
C ILE A 44 18.75 2.57 -10.85
N GLU A 45 19.64 2.09 -11.73
CA GLU A 45 19.35 0.92 -12.56
C GLU A 45 19.08 -0.31 -11.71
N PRO A 46 18.06 -1.10 -12.05
CA PRO A 46 17.69 -2.27 -11.28
C PRO A 46 18.74 -3.37 -11.40
N SER A 47 18.90 -4.17 -10.34
CA SER A 47 19.70 -5.38 -10.34
C SER A 47 19.10 -6.45 -11.27
N PHE A 48 19.89 -7.46 -11.62
CA PHE A 48 19.42 -8.61 -12.40
C PHE A 48 18.18 -9.28 -11.75
N GLN A 49 18.16 -9.40 -10.43
CA GLN A 49 17.06 -10.01 -9.68
C GLN A 49 15.75 -9.22 -9.76
N GLN A 50 15.85 -7.89 -9.90
CA GLN A 50 14.71 -7.01 -10.08
C GLN A 50 14.16 -7.00 -11.51
N GLY A 51 14.92 -7.49 -12.49
CA GLY A 51 14.58 -7.48 -13.91
C GLY A 51 13.20 -8.07 -14.24
N ARG A 52 12.76 -9.06 -13.47
CA ARG A 52 11.44 -9.68 -13.64
C ARG A 52 10.23 -8.80 -13.29
N PHE A 53 10.44 -7.69 -12.59
CA PHE A 53 9.37 -6.80 -12.14
C PHE A 53 9.25 -5.53 -12.98
N ILE A 54 10.20 -5.28 -13.88
CA ILE A 54 10.34 -4.01 -14.59
C ILE A 54 9.26 -3.84 -15.65
N HIS A 55 8.65 -2.66 -15.64
CA HIS A 55 7.75 -2.20 -16.67
C HIS A 55 8.19 -0.85 -17.23
N GLU A 56 8.23 -0.73 -18.54
CA GLU A 56 8.27 0.58 -19.19
C GLU A 56 6.89 1.26 -19.10
N PRO A 57 6.84 2.60 -19.05
CA PRO A 57 5.58 3.35 -18.84
C PRO A 57 4.46 2.92 -19.80
N ASP A 58 4.78 2.87 -21.10
CA ASP A 58 3.80 2.55 -22.14
C ASP A 58 3.33 1.08 -22.08
N GLU A 59 4.20 0.16 -21.64
CA GLU A 59 3.86 -1.24 -21.43
C GLU A 59 2.91 -1.40 -20.25
N PHE A 60 3.17 -0.68 -19.18
CA PHE A 60 2.31 -0.69 -18.00
C PHE A 60 0.93 -0.12 -18.29
N VAL A 61 0.84 0.99 -19.02
CA VAL A 61 -0.44 1.57 -19.45
C VAL A 61 -1.21 0.58 -20.33
N ARG A 62 -0.56 -0.05 -21.31
CA ARG A 62 -1.20 -1.10 -22.15
C ARG A 62 -1.67 -2.31 -21.32
N LEU A 63 -0.95 -2.68 -20.27
CA LEU A 63 -1.40 -3.72 -19.34
C LEU A 63 -2.71 -3.32 -18.63
N LEU A 64 -2.78 -2.10 -18.11
CA LEU A 64 -3.99 -1.57 -17.47
C LEU A 64 -5.18 -1.52 -18.44
N GLU A 65 -4.97 -1.02 -19.67
CA GLU A 65 -5.98 -0.98 -20.72
C GLU A 65 -6.51 -2.39 -21.07
N LYS A 66 -5.62 -3.36 -21.12
CA LYS A 66 -5.98 -4.76 -21.38
C LYS A 66 -6.80 -5.38 -20.26
N LEU A 67 -6.50 -5.04 -19.01
CA LEU A 67 -7.17 -5.57 -17.83
C LEU A 67 -8.54 -4.91 -17.58
N PHE A 68 -8.68 -3.62 -17.89
CA PHE A 68 -9.84 -2.81 -17.55
C PHE A 68 -11.19 -3.48 -17.87
N PRO A 69 -11.43 -4.08 -19.04
CA PRO A 69 -12.71 -4.69 -19.37
C PRO A 69 -13.16 -5.81 -18.42
N SER A 70 -12.21 -6.50 -17.76
CA SER A 70 -12.50 -7.57 -16.80
C SER A 70 -12.96 -7.06 -15.43
N PHE A 71 -12.85 -5.75 -15.19
CA PHE A 71 -13.16 -5.11 -13.92
C PHE A 71 -14.29 -4.09 -14.00
N GLU A 72 -14.43 -3.38 -15.13
CA GLU A 72 -15.29 -2.18 -15.28
C GLU A 72 -16.72 -2.35 -14.77
N LYS A 73 -17.31 -3.53 -14.96
CA LYS A 73 -18.73 -3.79 -14.62
C LYS A 73 -18.90 -4.92 -13.60
N HIS A 74 -17.83 -5.30 -12.93
CA HIS A 74 -17.90 -6.44 -12.00
C HIS A 74 -18.24 -5.95 -10.58
N LEU A 75 -19.25 -6.57 -9.96
CA LEU A 75 -19.73 -6.14 -8.64
C LEU A 75 -18.67 -6.28 -7.53
N PHE A 76 -17.88 -7.36 -7.58
CA PHE A 76 -16.90 -7.71 -6.55
C PHE A 76 -15.44 -7.59 -7.01
N ARG A 77 -15.19 -6.86 -8.11
CA ARG A 77 -13.83 -6.63 -8.59
C ARG A 77 -13.57 -5.16 -8.80
N ARG A 78 -12.36 -4.75 -8.46
CA ARG A 78 -11.84 -3.40 -8.73
C ARG A 78 -10.46 -3.53 -9.37
N LEU A 79 -10.19 -2.67 -10.34
CA LEU A 79 -8.84 -2.46 -10.86
C LEU A 79 -8.29 -1.18 -10.24
N GLY A 80 -7.15 -1.30 -9.62
CA GLY A 80 -6.34 -0.16 -9.18
C GLY A 80 -4.95 -0.24 -9.76
N MET A 81 -3.99 0.44 -9.17
CA MET A 81 -2.57 0.28 -9.46
C MET A 81 -1.73 0.49 -8.20
N ALA A 82 -0.52 -0.06 -8.20
CA ALA A 82 0.45 0.21 -7.16
C ALA A 82 1.79 0.65 -7.78
N PRO A 83 2.13 1.96 -7.77
CA PRO A 83 3.53 2.34 -7.79
C PRO A 83 4.20 1.67 -6.59
N HIS A 84 5.21 0.80 -6.85
CA HIS A 84 5.74 -0.04 -5.77
C HIS A 84 6.16 0.79 -4.54
N SER A 85 7.03 1.76 -4.75
CA SER A 85 7.56 2.68 -3.73
C SER A 85 8.25 3.84 -4.41
N LEU A 86 8.60 4.91 -3.70
CA LEU A 86 9.38 6.03 -4.23
C LEU A 86 10.80 5.62 -4.69
N ARG A 87 11.30 4.49 -4.18
CA ARG A 87 12.55 3.86 -4.64
C ARG A 87 12.43 3.30 -6.06
N ALA A 88 11.28 2.72 -6.38
CA ALA A 88 11.05 1.97 -7.62
C ALA A 88 10.44 2.80 -8.75
N VAL A 89 9.94 3.98 -8.45
CA VAL A 89 9.34 4.88 -9.43
C VAL A 89 9.95 6.28 -9.34
N SER A 90 10.20 6.91 -10.48
CA SER A 90 10.67 8.29 -10.51
C SER A 90 9.51 9.27 -10.64
N PRO A 91 9.70 10.57 -10.27
CA PRO A 91 8.70 11.62 -10.52
C PRO A 91 8.28 11.69 -11.99
N GLY A 92 9.25 11.56 -12.90
CA GLY A 92 8.99 11.57 -14.34
C GLY A 92 8.21 10.35 -14.83
N LEU A 93 8.35 9.19 -14.18
CA LEU A 93 7.55 8.00 -14.47
C LEU A 93 6.11 8.20 -13.98
N LEU A 94 5.94 8.66 -12.74
CA LEU A 94 4.63 8.94 -12.15
C LEU A 94 3.85 10.00 -12.94
N SER A 95 4.51 11.09 -13.37
CA SER A 95 3.87 12.13 -14.18
C SER A 95 3.35 11.65 -15.53
N LYS A 96 3.88 10.55 -16.07
CA LYS A 96 3.39 9.93 -17.31
C LYS A 96 2.25 8.93 -17.04
N VAL A 97 2.39 8.10 -16.01
CA VAL A 97 1.47 6.97 -15.80
C VAL A 97 0.21 7.37 -15.02
N LEU A 98 0.32 8.22 -13.99
CA LEU A 98 -0.82 8.60 -13.16
C LEU A 98 -1.97 9.28 -13.93
N PRO A 99 -1.72 10.23 -14.86
CA PRO A 99 -2.80 10.82 -15.65
C PRO A 99 -3.54 9.80 -16.52
N GLU A 100 -2.81 8.87 -17.14
CA GLU A 100 -3.41 7.82 -17.97
C GLU A 100 -4.23 6.84 -17.12
N PHE A 101 -3.70 6.45 -15.94
CA PHE A 101 -4.44 5.62 -14.99
C PHE A 101 -5.72 6.32 -14.51
N LYS A 102 -5.64 7.57 -14.05
CA LYS A 102 -6.82 8.34 -13.61
C LYS A 102 -7.86 8.53 -14.71
N ARG A 103 -7.42 8.67 -15.97
CA ARG A 103 -8.31 8.74 -17.14
C ARG A 103 -9.02 7.40 -17.41
N LEU A 104 -8.30 6.29 -17.31
CA LEU A 104 -8.82 4.93 -17.55
C LEU A 104 -9.73 4.46 -16.42
N CYS A 105 -9.33 4.67 -15.19
CA CYS A 105 -9.96 4.18 -13.96
C CYS A 105 -10.23 5.35 -12.99
N PRO A 106 -11.18 6.25 -13.25
CA PRO A 106 -11.47 7.38 -12.35
C PRO A 106 -11.87 6.89 -10.96
N GLY A 107 -11.23 7.43 -9.91
CA GLY A 107 -11.52 7.07 -8.51
C GLY A 107 -11.07 5.67 -8.09
N ALA A 108 -10.23 5.02 -8.89
CA ALA A 108 -9.73 3.69 -8.57
C ALA A 108 -8.61 3.72 -7.50
N PRO A 109 -8.46 2.65 -6.70
CA PRO A 109 -7.45 2.57 -5.65
C PRO A 109 -6.02 2.68 -6.17
N LEU A 110 -5.18 3.39 -5.40
CA LEU A 110 -3.77 3.57 -5.66
C LEU A 110 -2.97 3.28 -4.39
N HIS A 111 -2.14 2.25 -4.42
CA HIS A 111 -1.35 1.82 -3.26
C HIS A 111 0.14 2.10 -3.48
N LEU A 112 0.84 2.47 -2.41
CA LEU A 112 2.27 2.77 -2.43
C LEU A 112 2.92 2.35 -1.10
N HIS A 113 4.00 1.54 -1.13
CA HIS A 113 4.82 1.30 0.06
C HIS A 113 5.62 2.56 0.39
N ILE A 114 5.64 2.95 1.65
CA ILE A 114 6.31 4.18 2.07
C ILE A 114 6.82 4.08 3.51
N SER A 115 8.02 4.57 3.74
CA SER A 115 8.63 4.66 5.08
C SER A 115 8.60 3.33 5.87
N GLU A 116 8.74 2.20 5.15
CA GLU A 116 8.69 0.86 5.75
C GLU A 116 9.92 0.63 6.65
N GLN A 117 11.10 0.96 6.15
CA GLN A 117 12.38 0.75 6.84
C GLN A 117 13.14 2.06 7.04
N THR A 118 13.97 2.12 8.07
CA THR A 118 14.81 3.29 8.35
C THR A 118 15.73 3.65 7.20
N SER A 119 16.30 2.64 6.51
CA SER A 119 17.13 2.84 5.32
C SER A 119 16.41 3.56 4.19
N GLU A 120 15.12 3.26 3.97
CA GLU A 120 14.32 3.98 2.98
C GLU A 120 14.20 5.46 3.30
N VAL A 121 13.98 5.79 4.60
CA VAL A 121 13.89 7.19 5.04
C VAL A 121 15.21 7.90 4.86
N GLU A 122 16.33 7.26 5.23
CA GLU A 122 17.68 7.82 5.09
C GLU A 122 18.04 8.05 3.64
N GLU A 123 17.81 7.09 2.77
CA GLU A 123 18.05 7.20 1.32
C GLU A 123 17.18 8.28 0.67
N CYS A 124 15.92 8.42 1.09
CA CYS A 124 15.03 9.47 0.58
C CYS A 124 15.52 10.87 0.98
N LEU A 125 15.94 11.03 2.23
CA LEU A 125 16.56 12.27 2.73
C LEU A 125 17.85 12.62 1.96
N GLU A 126 18.72 11.64 1.72
CA GLU A 126 19.95 11.84 0.94
C GLU A 126 19.64 12.26 -0.50
N TRP A 127 18.65 11.63 -1.12
CA TRP A 127 18.27 11.90 -2.50
C TRP A 127 17.56 13.24 -2.70
N SER A 128 16.59 13.56 -1.84
CA SER A 128 15.66 14.69 -2.06
C SER A 128 15.76 15.81 -1.03
N GLY A 129 16.39 15.56 0.10
CA GLY A 129 16.36 16.46 1.26
C GLY A 129 15.06 16.38 2.07
N LEU A 130 14.12 15.51 1.70
CA LEU A 130 12.81 15.35 2.33
C LEU A 130 12.61 13.91 2.80
N ARG A 131 11.81 13.73 3.84
CA ARG A 131 11.36 12.40 4.26
C ARG A 131 10.31 11.85 3.27
N PRO A 132 10.07 10.52 3.19
CA PRO A 132 9.23 9.95 2.14
C PRO A 132 7.80 10.50 2.09
N VAL A 133 7.11 10.59 3.23
CA VAL A 133 5.74 11.11 3.27
C VAL A 133 5.72 12.61 2.98
N GLN A 134 6.67 13.37 3.51
CA GLN A 134 6.84 14.77 3.19
C GLN A 134 7.04 14.96 1.68
N TRP A 135 7.95 14.20 1.07
CA TRP A 135 8.19 14.25 -0.36
C TRP A 135 6.93 13.97 -1.18
N LEU A 136 6.18 12.93 -0.77
CA LEU A 136 4.95 12.52 -1.45
C LEU A 136 3.92 13.66 -1.48
N PHE A 137 3.66 14.29 -0.33
CA PHE A 137 2.67 15.37 -0.22
C PHE A 137 3.11 16.68 -0.85
N GLU A 138 4.41 16.98 -0.92
CA GLU A 138 4.93 18.17 -1.59
C GLU A 138 4.95 18.04 -3.14
N ASN A 139 5.03 16.82 -3.67
CA ASN A 139 5.18 16.60 -5.12
C ASN A 139 3.95 15.99 -5.79
N LEU A 140 3.08 15.36 -5.03
CA LEU A 140 1.84 14.76 -5.49
C LEU A 140 0.68 15.23 -4.58
N GLU A 141 -0.52 15.01 -5.04
CA GLU A 141 -1.74 15.33 -4.29
C GLU A 141 -2.46 14.02 -3.92
N PRO A 142 -2.00 13.29 -2.87
CA PRO A 142 -2.68 12.08 -2.43
C PRO A 142 -4.08 12.41 -1.93
N ASP A 143 -5.07 11.65 -2.42
CA ASP A 143 -6.48 11.79 -2.10
C ASP A 143 -7.03 10.53 -1.43
N SER A 144 -8.34 10.47 -1.19
CA SER A 144 -9.02 9.34 -0.55
C SER A 144 -8.89 7.99 -1.28
N ASN A 145 -8.39 7.98 -2.51
CA ASN A 145 -8.14 6.75 -3.27
C ASN A 145 -6.75 6.16 -2.98
N TRP A 146 -5.90 6.91 -2.26
CA TRP A 146 -4.57 6.44 -1.92
C TRP A 146 -4.56 5.60 -0.65
N CYS A 147 -3.78 4.52 -0.70
CA CYS A 147 -3.41 3.72 0.45
C CYS A 147 -1.89 3.67 0.56
N LEU A 148 -1.36 4.19 1.66
CA LEU A 148 0.06 4.21 1.95
C LEU A 148 0.40 3.02 2.85
N ILE A 149 1.19 2.08 2.33
CA ILE A 149 1.47 0.81 2.99
C ILE A 149 2.66 0.97 3.93
N HIS A 150 2.54 0.39 5.12
CA HIS A 150 3.41 0.44 6.28
C HIS A 150 3.46 1.79 6.97
N ALA A 151 4.08 2.80 6.38
CA ALA A 151 4.29 4.10 6.99
C ALA A 151 4.90 4.00 8.42
N THR A 152 5.75 3.00 8.65
CA THR A 152 6.25 2.60 9.97
C THR A 152 7.09 3.71 10.61
N HIS A 153 7.94 4.36 9.82
CA HIS A 153 8.91 5.36 10.30
C HIS A 153 8.48 6.79 9.99
N LEU A 154 7.44 7.25 10.67
CA LEU A 154 6.95 8.63 10.60
C LEU A 154 7.56 9.52 11.67
N ASP A 155 7.86 10.77 11.33
CA ASP A 155 7.99 11.79 12.36
C ASP A 155 6.61 12.36 12.75
N SER A 156 6.59 13.25 13.74
CA SER A 156 5.32 13.81 14.24
C SER A 156 4.59 14.69 13.24
N GLN A 157 5.31 15.28 12.27
CA GLN A 157 4.71 16.10 11.23
C GLN A 157 4.09 15.22 10.15
N GLU A 158 4.83 14.22 9.66
CA GLU A 158 4.33 13.24 8.69
C GLU A 158 3.10 12.51 9.22
N ARG A 159 3.13 12.06 10.50
CA ARG A 159 2.00 11.39 11.14
C ARG A 159 0.74 12.26 11.14
N ARG A 160 0.87 13.54 11.54
CA ARG A 160 -0.26 14.48 11.51
C ARG A 160 -0.76 14.74 10.09
N THR A 161 0.14 14.95 9.14
CA THR A 161 -0.23 15.12 7.74
C THR A 161 -1.04 13.94 7.22
N LEU A 162 -0.65 12.71 7.54
CA LEU A 162 -1.40 11.51 7.18
C LEU A 162 -2.76 11.43 7.90
N ALA A 163 -2.78 11.71 9.20
CA ALA A 163 -4.01 11.64 9.99
C ALA A 163 -5.06 12.67 9.58
N GLU A 164 -4.62 13.87 9.20
CA GLU A 164 -5.48 14.96 8.72
C GLU A 164 -5.89 14.81 7.25
N SER A 165 -5.23 13.93 6.51
CA SER A 165 -5.54 13.65 5.10
C SER A 165 -6.68 12.62 4.97
N GLU A 166 -7.21 12.50 3.76
CA GLU A 166 -8.20 11.46 3.43
C GLU A 166 -7.55 10.10 3.09
N VAL A 167 -6.22 10.03 3.10
CA VAL A 167 -5.45 8.81 2.75
C VAL A 167 -5.67 7.72 3.79
N THR A 168 -5.71 6.47 3.34
CA THR A 168 -5.72 5.31 4.25
C THR A 168 -4.28 4.80 4.45
N VAL A 169 -3.90 4.49 5.68
CA VAL A 169 -2.65 3.77 5.97
C VAL A 169 -2.92 2.26 5.98
N GLY A 170 -2.17 1.50 5.20
CA GLY A 170 -2.28 0.04 5.13
C GLY A 170 -1.21 -0.61 6.02
N LEU A 171 -1.59 -1.17 7.16
CA LEU A 171 -0.67 -1.78 8.12
C LEU A 171 -0.58 -3.29 7.93
N CYS A 172 0.61 -3.84 8.06
CA CYS A 172 0.90 -5.27 7.91
C CYS A 172 1.68 -5.80 9.13
N PRO A 173 1.08 -5.79 10.33
CA PRO A 173 1.77 -6.00 11.59
C PRO A 173 2.58 -7.30 11.69
N THR A 174 2.09 -8.40 11.09
CA THR A 174 2.85 -9.67 11.10
C THR A 174 4.06 -9.63 10.19
N THR A 175 3.98 -8.95 9.04
CA THR A 175 5.12 -8.74 8.13
C THR A 175 6.15 -7.81 8.76
N GLU A 176 5.72 -6.67 9.27
CA GLU A 176 6.57 -5.67 9.93
C GLU A 176 7.33 -6.29 11.13
N ALA A 177 6.65 -7.15 11.90
CA ALA A 177 7.30 -7.89 12.98
C ALA A 177 8.27 -8.96 12.47
N ASN A 178 7.94 -9.67 11.38
CA ASN A 178 8.80 -10.71 10.80
C ASN A 178 10.08 -10.15 10.18
N LEU A 179 9.97 -9.00 9.50
CA LEU A 179 11.11 -8.30 8.90
C LEU A 179 11.90 -7.46 9.91
N GLY A 180 11.30 -7.16 11.07
CA GLY A 180 11.93 -6.31 12.07
C GLY A 180 11.93 -4.83 11.66
N ASP A 181 10.93 -4.40 10.91
CA ASP A 181 10.83 -3.03 10.37
C ASP A 181 10.64 -2.00 11.47
N GLY A 182 9.82 -2.31 12.48
CA GLY A 182 9.56 -1.41 13.59
C GLY A 182 8.11 -1.44 14.06
N ILE A 183 7.73 -0.41 14.80
CA ILE A 183 6.38 -0.27 15.36
C ILE A 183 5.78 1.03 14.86
N PHE A 184 4.67 0.94 14.13
CA PHE A 184 3.90 2.10 13.69
C PHE A 184 3.34 2.88 14.90
N PRO A 185 3.39 4.22 14.94
CA PRO A 185 2.90 5.05 16.06
C PRO A 185 1.37 5.11 16.09
N MET A 186 0.74 3.95 16.33
CA MET A 186 -0.70 3.73 16.12
C MET A 186 -1.58 4.52 17.07
N GLN A 187 -1.18 4.62 18.33
CA GLN A 187 -1.99 5.32 19.32
C GLN A 187 -2.15 6.79 18.96
N GLU A 188 -1.05 7.46 18.72
CA GLU A 188 -1.04 8.88 18.36
C GLU A 188 -1.73 9.13 17.02
N PHE A 189 -1.53 8.23 16.04
CA PHE A 189 -2.19 8.33 14.74
C PHE A 189 -3.72 8.24 14.84
N MET A 190 -4.24 7.34 15.67
CA MET A 190 -5.69 7.23 15.90
C MET A 190 -6.24 8.43 16.69
N GLU A 191 -5.50 8.93 17.69
CA GLU A 191 -5.87 10.12 18.46
C GLU A 191 -5.95 11.38 17.56
N GLU A 192 -5.13 11.42 16.52
CA GLU A 192 -5.13 12.47 15.48
C GLU A 192 -6.21 12.24 14.39
N GLY A 193 -6.98 11.16 14.47
CA GLY A 193 -8.11 10.87 13.55
C GLY A 193 -7.74 10.07 12.31
N GLY A 194 -6.55 9.50 12.26
CA GLY A 194 -6.04 8.76 11.11
C GLY A 194 -6.84 7.48 10.78
N GLY A 195 -7.06 7.24 9.49
CA GLY A 195 -7.76 6.07 8.97
C GLY A 195 -6.80 4.96 8.53
N PHE A 196 -7.09 3.70 8.88
CA PHE A 196 -6.22 2.58 8.54
C PHE A 196 -6.98 1.33 8.06
N GLY A 197 -6.29 0.51 7.28
CA GLY A 197 -6.65 -0.87 6.96
C GLY A 197 -5.56 -1.82 7.41
N ILE A 198 -5.81 -3.14 7.32
CA ILE A 198 -4.81 -4.17 7.60
C ILE A 198 -4.65 -5.11 6.42
N GLY A 199 -3.46 -5.67 6.25
CA GLY A 199 -3.13 -6.68 5.25
C GLY A 199 -2.13 -7.69 5.79
N SER A 200 -2.07 -8.87 5.18
CA SER A 200 -1.09 -9.92 5.54
C SER A 200 0.24 -9.81 4.79
N ASP A 201 0.27 -8.98 3.75
CA ASP A 201 1.43 -8.70 2.90
C ASP A 201 2.23 -9.96 2.53
N SER A 202 3.33 -10.28 3.22
CA SER A 202 4.19 -11.42 2.92
C SER A 202 3.57 -12.81 3.23
N HIS A 203 2.34 -12.85 3.74
CA HIS A 203 1.63 -14.09 4.11
C HIS A 203 2.33 -14.97 5.15
N VAL A 204 3.11 -14.38 6.05
CA VAL A 204 3.63 -15.07 7.24
C VAL A 204 2.46 -15.57 8.11
N SER A 205 1.40 -14.76 8.18
CA SER A 205 0.07 -15.11 8.66
C SER A 205 -0.98 -14.57 7.68
N ILE A 206 -2.18 -15.19 7.65
CA ILE A 206 -3.33 -14.75 6.84
C ILE A 206 -4.57 -14.53 7.70
N SER A 207 -4.38 -14.22 8.97
CA SER A 207 -5.45 -14.07 9.96
C SER A 207 -5.67 -12.60 10.32
N PRO A 208 -6.81 -11.98 9.91
CA PRO A 208 -7.11 -10.60 10.31
C PRO A 208 -7.12 -10.38 11.82
N SER A 209 -7.55 -11.38 12.59
CA SER A 209 -7.54 -11.30 14.06
C SER A 209 -6.13 -11.33 14.65
N GLU A 210 -5.19 -11.94 13.96
CA GLU A 210 -3.78 -11.92 14.35
C GLU A 210 -3.13 -10.57 14.04
N GLU A 211 -3.38 -10.00 12.87
CA GLU A 211 -2.92 -8.65 12.52
C GLU A 211 -3.39 -7.62 13.56
N LEU A 212 -4.69 -7.62 13.89
CA LEU A 212 -5.23 -6.69 14.90
C LEU A 212 -4.67 -6.95 16.31
N ARG A 213 -4.38 -8.21 16.65
CA ARG A 213 -3.75 -8.56 17.93
C ARG A 213 -2.33 -8.04 18.00
N TRP A 214 -1.53 -8.22 16.94
CA TRP A 214 -0.17 -7.69 16.86
C TRP A 214 -0.17 -6.17 16.96
N LEU A 215 -1.07 -5.51 16.26
CA LEU A 215 -1.19 -4.05 16.29
C LEU A 215 -1.39 -3.51 17.71
N GLU A 216 -2.30 -4.09 18.49
CA GLU A 216 -2.51 -3.72 19.90
C GLU A 216 -1.34 -4.16 20.79
N TYR A 217 -0.78 -5.36 20.60
CA TYR A 217 0.26 -5.89 21.48
C TYR A 217 1.59 -5.14 21.32
N GLN A 218 1.95 -4.70 20.14
CA GLN A 218 3.11 -3.83 19.93
C GLN A 218 2.99 -2.55 20.76
N GLN A 219 1.85 -1.90 20.74
CA GLN A 219 1.61 -0.69 21.55
C GLN A 219 1.68 -0.99 23.05
N ARG A 220 1.08 -2.10 23.51
CA ARG A 220 1.16 -2.51 24.92
C ARG A 220 2.58 -2.71 25.41
N LEU A 221 3.41 -3.37 24.60
CA LEU A 221 4.81 -3.62 24.93
C LEU A 221 5.62 -2.32 24.97
N LEU A 222 5.37 -1.44 24.00
CA LEU A 222 6.04 -0.14 23.91
C LEU A 222 5.69 0.77 25.09
N GLN A 223 4.40 0.91 25.39
CA GLN A 223 3.88 1.82 26.42
C GLN A 223 3.77 1.19 27.82
N ARG A 224 3.90 -0.15 27.94
CA ARG A 224 3.72 -0.91 29.20
C ARG A 224 2.35 -0.70 29.84
N GLN A 225 1.31 -0.57 29.01
CA GLN A 225 -0.08 -0.36 29.41
C GLN A 225 -1.00 -1.31 28.64
N ARG A 226 -2.26 -1.43 29.08
CA ARG A 226 -3.27 -2.29 28.44
C ARG A 226 -4.36 -1.44 27.77
N ASN A 227 -4.98 -2.02 26.74
CA ASN A 227 -6.14 -1.43 26.05
C ASN A 227 -5.87 -0.01 25.53
N LEU A 228 -4.75 0.13 24.81
CA LEU A 228 -4.30 1.42 24.26
C LEU A 228 -5.11 1.82 23.03
N LEU A 229 -5.42 0.85 22.16
CA LEU A 229 -6.17 1.08 20.95
C LEU A 229 -7.66 0.75 21.16
N CYS A 230 -8.25 1.28 22.21
CA CYS A 230 -9.68 1.12 22.48
C CYS A 230 -10.43 2.41 22.13
N GLY A 231 -11.66 2.24 21.65
CA GLY A 231 -12.57 3.37 21.45
C GLY A 231 -13.14 3.89 22.77
N GLU A 232 -14.19 4.69 22.66
CA GLU A 232 -14.92 5.22 23.80
C GLU A 232 -15.40 4.11 24.76
N SER A 233 -15.71 4.50 26.00
CA SER A 233 -16.06 3.57 27.08
C SER A 233 -17.19 2.60 26.72
N GLY A 234 -16.97 1.31 26.92
CA GLY A 234 -17.93 0.23 26.69
C GLY A 234 -17.69 -0.63 25.44
N MET A 235 -16.80 -0.23 24.56
CA MET A 235 -16.39 -1.03 23.41
C MET A 235 -15.11 -1.83 23.73
N SER A 236 -15.07 -3.11 23.35
CA SER A 236 -13.83 -3.88 23.48
C SER A 236 -12.81 -3.45 22.43
N THR A 237 -11.52 -3.44 22.78
CA THR A 237 -10.43 -3.14 21.87
C THR A 237 -10.53 -3.90 20.54
N GLY A 238 -10.78 -5.21 20.60
CA GLY A 238 -10.86 -6.04 19.39
C GLY A 238 -12.00 -5.65 18.47
N ARG A 239 -13.17 -5.29 19.00
CA ARG A 239 -14.30 -4.83 18.20
C ARG A 239 -13.99 -3.46 17.57
N TYR A 240 -13.47 -2.55 18.34
CA TYR A 240 -13.12 -1.21 17.86
C TYR A 240 -12.10 -1.26 16.71
N LEU A 241 -10.99 -1.97 16.93
CA LEU A 241 -9.97 -2.17 15.90
C LEU A 241 -10.53 -2.84 14.63
N TYR A 242 -11.37 -3.85 14.80
CA TYR A 242 -11.99 -4.52 13.66
C TYR A 242 -12.88 -3.57 12.84
N GLU A 243 -13.72 -2.77 13.49
CA GLU A 243 -14.60 -1.81 12.82
C GLU A 243 -13.80 -0.72 12.11
N GLN A 244 -12.72 -0.20 12.73
CA GLN A 244 -11.84 0.80 12.12
C GLN A 244 -11.08 0.23 10.91
N ALA A 245 -10.48 -0.95 11.06
CA ALA A 245 -9.76 -1.61 9.98
C ALA A 245 -10.67 -1.99 8.81
N LEU A 246 -11.92 -2.39 9.08
CA LEU A 246 -12.92 -2.67 8.06
C LEU A 246 -13.28 -1.40 7.27
N ALA A 247 -13.52 -0.30 7.96
CA ALA A 247 -13.85 0.97 7.32
C ALA A 247 -12.70 1.50 6.44
N GLY A 248 -11.48 1.52 6.97
CA GLY A 248 -10.29 1.95 6.21
C GLY A 248 -9.96 0.98 5.08
N GLY A 249 -9.98 -0.32 5.35
CA GLY A 249 -9.74 -1.34 4.33
C GLY A 249 -10.75 -1.29 3.17
N SER A 250 -12.02 -1.06 3.46
CA SER A 250 -13.05 -0.88 2.41
C SER A 250 -12.73 0.31 1.50
N ARG A 251 -12.33 1.45 2.07
CA ARG A 251 -11.89 2.62 1.29
C ARG A 251 -10.66 2.30 0.44
N ALA A 252 -9.62 1.75 1.06
CA ALA A 252 -8.37 1.39 0.39
C ALA A 252 -8.57 0.43 -0.80
N LEU A 253 -9.61 -0.41 -0.71
CA LEU A 253 -9.93 -1.40 -1.75
C LEU A 253 -10.99 -0.89 -2.77
N GLY A 254 -11.50 0.33 -2.63
CA GLY A 254 -12.50 0.90 -3.53
C GLY A 254 -13.91 0.32 -3.34
N PHE A 255 -14.25 -0.13 -2.13
CA PHE A 255 -15.58 -0.63 -1.72
C PHE A 255 -16.25 0.27 -0.67
N GLY A 256 -15.64 1.42 -0.36
CA GLY A 256 -16.18 2.40 0.58
C GLY A 256 -17.26 3.28 -0.01
#